data_cb51a7f812d3190cff88991e260ae1bb
#
_entry.id   cb51a7f812d3190cff88991e260ae1bb
#
_cell.length_a   1.000
_cell.length_b   1.000
_cell.length_c   1.000
_cell.angle_alpha   90.00
_cell.angle_beta   90.00
_cell.angle_gamma   90.00
#
_symmetry.space_group_name_H-M   'P 1'
#
loop_
_entity.id
_entity.type
_entity.pdbx_description
1 polymer ?
#
loop_
_entity_poly.entity_id
_entity_poly.type
_entity_poly.pdbx_seq_one_letter_code
_entity_poly.pdbx_strand_id
1 'polypeptide(L)'
;MSGTPRYLYSKHKAEVDRMAQEFMKQHPEIQVVILRGSIVVGPHTQNIVSKMTEWPWRSFPWMFHVRGADPAMQFLSEEDIGEILYRAVKSEVRGVFNCAGEGVVRFTELVRILGKSPRPTRAWALYASTALLWWLRLAPFPSGILDLMRYPWVADTTRLKTVFGYTPRHTSDRKSVV
;
A
#
# COMPACT_ATOMS: atom_id res chain seq x y z
N MET A 1 -11.43 7.09 4.06
CA MET A 1 -9.95 7.11 3.96
C MET A 1 -9.44 8.42 4.54
N SER A 2 -8.46 8.41 5.44
CA SER A 2 -7.82 9.62 5.95
C SER A 2 -6.39 9.66 5.44
N GLY A 3 -6.03 10.74 4.74
CA GLY A 3 -4.66 10.94 4.27
C GLY A 3 -3.77 11.51 5.38
N THR A 4 -2.46 11.25 5.35
CA THR A 4 -1.52 11.90 6.26
C THR A 4 -1.20 13.32 5.76
N PRO A 5 -1.23 14.35 6.63
CA PRO A 5 -1.04 15.75 6.20
C PRO A 5 0.33 16.03 5.54
N ARG A 6 1.34 15.21 5.89
CA ARG A 6 2.73 15.39 5.44
C ARG A 6 3.06 14.70 4.13
N TYR A 7 2.20 13.81 3.65
CA TYR A 7 2.44 13.05 2.42
C TYR A 7 1.36 13.37 1.37
N LEU A 8 1.68 14.24 0.41
CA LEU A 8 0.76 14.75 -0.60
C LEU A 8 0.02 13.64 -1.36
N TYR A 9 0.70 12.54 -1.67
CA TYR A 9 0.07 11.41 -2.36
C TYR A 9 -1.12 10.87 -1.56
N SER A 10 -0.97 10.62 -0.25
CA SER A 10 -2.06 10.09 0.58
C SER A 10 -3.20 11.10 0.74
N LYS A 11 -2.87 12.41 0.80
CA LYS A 11 -3.85 13.49 0.84
C LYS A 11 -4.68 13.52 -0.45
N HIS A 12 -4.01 13.48 -1.61
CA HIS A 12 -4.71 13.50 -2.91
C HIS A 12 -5.54 12.24 -3.11
N LYS A 13 -5.05 11.06 -2.70
CA LYS A 13 -5.84 9.82 -2.77
C LYS A 13 -7.11 9.89 -1.91
N ALA A 14 -7.02 10.46 -0.71
CA ALA A 14 -8.19 10.65 0.16
C ALA A 14 -9.19 11.65 -0.46
N GLU A 15 -8.70 12.71 -1.09
CA GLU A 15 -9.54 13.69 -1.78
C GLU A 15 -10.27 13.08 -2.97
N VAL A 16 -9.55 12.36 -3.84
CA VAL A 16 -10.15 11.66 -4.99
C VAL A 16 -11.19 10.63 -4.53
N ASP A 17 -10.91 9.89 -3.47
CA ASP A 17 -11.84 8.92 -2.90
C ASP A 17 -13.13 9.61 -2.41
N ARG A 18 -13.01 10.77 -1.75
CA ARG A 18 -14.16 11.57 -1.31
C ARG A 18 -14.99 12.07 -2.50
N MET A 19 -14.32 12.64 -3.51
CA MET A 19 -14.98 13.14 -4.72
C MET A 19 -15.72 12.02 -5.47
N ALA A 20 -15.09 10.84 -5.61
CA ALA A 20 -15.71 9.71 -6.27
C ALA A 20 -16.94 9.18 -5.51
N GLN A 21 -16.89 9.15 -4.17
CA GLN A 21 -18.06 8.79 -3.37
C GLN A 21 -19.19 9.83 -3.46
N GLU A 22 -18.85 11.11 -3.54
CA GLU A 22 -19.83 12.19 -3.71
C GLU A 22 -20.49 12.10 -5.10
N PHE A 23 -19.69 11.91 -6.15
CA PHE A 23 -20.18 11.67 -7.49
C PHE A 23 -21.13 10.47 -7.55
N MET A 24 -20.77 9.34 -6.92
CA MET A 24 -21.62 8.15 -6.86
C MET A 24 -22.99 8.43 -6.20
N LYS A 25 -23.05 9.35 -5.21
CA LYS A 25 -24.30 9.73 -4.55
C LYS A 25 -25.15 10.66 -5.42
N GLN A 26 -24.51 11.57 -6.15
CA GLN A 26 -25.19 12.55 -7.02
C GLN A 26 -25.70 11.91 -8.32
N HIS A 27 -25.08 10.81 -8.75
CA HIS A 27 -25.39 10.11 -10.00
C HIS A 27 -25.77 8.63 -9.75
N PRO A 28 -26.92 8.38 -9.13
CA PRO A 28 -27.38 7.01 -8.86
C PRO A 28 -27.68 6.21 -10.12
N GLU A 29 -27.89 6.88 -11.26
CA GLU A 29 -28.07 6.26 -12.59
C GLU A 29 -26.78 5.67 -13.15
N ILE A 30 -25.60 6.14 -12.68
CA ILE A 30 -24.30 5.65 -13.15
C ILE A 30 -23.81 4.54 -12.23
N GLN A 31 -23.37 3.44 -12.83
CA GLN A 31 -22.72 2.37 -12.07
C GLN A 31 -21.29 2.78 -11.71
N VAL A 32 -21.05 3.05 -10.45
CA VAL A 32 -19.72 3.40 -9.93
C VAL A 32 -19.22 2.34 -8.96
N VAL A 33 -18.02 1.83 -9.25
CA VAL A 33 -17.29 0.91 -8.37
C VAL A 33 -15.98 1.55 -7.96
N ILE A 34 -15.79 1.77 -6.66
CA ILE A 34 -14.56 2.33 -6.09
C ILE A 34 -13.76 1.19 -5.46
N LEU A 35 -12.63 0.86 -6.06
CA LEU A 35 -11.71 -0.17 -5.57
C LEU A 35 -10.54 0.48 -4.82
N ARG A 36 -10.44 0.23 -3.53
CA ARG A 36 -9.35 0.70 -2.66
C ARG A 36 -8.32 -0.41 -2.51
N GLY A 37 -7.37 -0.49 -3.44
CA GLY A 37 -6.31 -1.48 -3.42
C GLY A 37 -5.28 -1.20 -2.32
N SER A 38 -4.81 -2.26 -1.64
CA SER A 38 -3.58 -2.24 -0.87
C SER A 38 -2.36 -2.18 -1.80
N ILE A 39 -1.16 -2.35 -1.27
CA ILE A 39 0.05 -2.40 -2.11
C ILE A 39 -0.04 -3.63 -3.02
N VAL A 40 -0.03 -3.39 -4.33
CA VAL A 40 -0.03 -4.47 -5.32
C VAL A 40 1.39 -5.03 -5.45
N VAL A 41 1.51 -6.36 -5.41
CA VAL A 41 2.78 -7.09 -5.58
C VAL A 41 2.65 -8.12 -6.69
N GLY A 42 3.74 -8.31 -7.42
CA GLY A 42 3.80 -9.26 -8.53
C GLY A 42 5.00 -8.97 -9.43
N PRO A 43 5.34 -9.87 -10.36
CA PRO A 43 6.54 -9.79 -11.19
C PRO A 43 6.56 -8.56 -12.11
N HIS A 44 5.42 -7.99 -12.46
CA HIS A 44 5.32 -6.84 -13.35
C HIS A 44 5.04 -5.52 -12.63
N THR A 45 4.88 -5.55 -11.30
CA THR A 45 4.52 -4.34 -10.54
C THR A 45 5.71 -3.40 -10.36
N GLN A 46 5.47 -2.11 -10.61
CA GLN A 46 6.45 -1.05 -10.37
C GLN A 46 5.94 -0.12 -9.27
N ASN A 47 6.36 -0.37 -8.04
CA ASN A 47 5.97 0.42 -6.89
C ASN A 47 7.12 0.58 -5.89
N ILE A 48 6.83 1.14 -4.70
CA ILE A 48 7.87 1.40 -3.71
C ILE A 48 8.52 0.10 -3.19
N VAL A 49 7.77 -1.00 -3.12
CA VAL A 49 8.32 -2.30 -2.66
C VAL A 49 9.26 -2.88 -3.71
N SER A 50 8.87 -2.85 -5.00
CA SER A 50 9.75 -3.29 -6.09
C SER A 50 11.03 -2.46 -6.16
N LYS A 51 10.94 -1.13 -5.97
CA LYS A 51 12.12 -0.26 -5.92
C LYS A 51 13.09 -0.58 -4.79
N MET A 52 12.62 -1.16 -3.68
CA MET A 52 13.50 -1.61 -2.60
C MET A 52 14.37 -2.81 -3.00
N THR A 53 14.00 -3.52 -4.07
CA THR A 53 14.75 -4.65 -4.63
C THR A 53 15.61 -4.25 -5.82
N GLU A 54 15.52 -3.01 -6.32
CA GLU A 54 16.31 -2.50 -7.43
C GLU A 54 17.65 -1.89 -6.96
N TRP A 55 18.64 -1.81 -7.87
CA TRP A 55 19.89 -1.10 -7.63
C TRP A 55 19.64 0.43 -7.54
N PRO A 56 20.29 1.20 -6.62
CA PRO A 56 21.34 0.77 -5.67
C PRO A 56 20.80 0.18 -4.36
N TRP A 57 19.50 0.25 -4.09
CA TRP A 57 18.90 -0.16 -2.82
C TRP A 57 19.04 -1.64 -2.53
N ARG A 58 19.09 -2.46 -3.59
CA ARG A 58 19.34 -3.90 -3.49
C ARG A 58 20.67 -4.20 -2.78
N SER A 59 21.70 -3.41 -3.03
CA SER A 59 23.04 -3.62 -2.49
C SER A 59 23.19 -3.25 -1.00
N PHE A 60 22.22 -2.51 -0.44
CA PHE A 60 22.25 -2.17 0.98
C PHE A 60 21.75 -3.34 1.84
N PRO A 61 22.58 -3.87 2.76
CA PRO A 61 22.19 -5.01 3.59
C PRO A 61 21.23 -4.62 4.73
N TRP A 62 20.98 -3.34 4.92
CA TRP A 62 20.11 -2.82 5.99
C TRP A 62 18.96 -1.99 5.45
N MET A 63 17.86 -2.02 6.18
CA MET A 63 16.76 -1.08 5.99
C MET A 63 16.42 -0.43 7.31
N PHE A 64 16.46 0.89 7.32
CA PHE A 64 16.16 1.68 8.51
C PHE A 64 14.65 1.83 8.71
N HIS A 65 14.20 1.72 9.95
CA HIS A 65 12.81 1.96 10.32
C HIS A 65 12.72 2.73 11.63
N VAL A 66 11.56 3.34 11.87
CA VAL A 66 11.34 4.10 13.10
C VAL A 66 11.33 3.17 14.29
N ARG A 67 12.19 3.43 15.29
CA ARG A 67 12.24 2.65 16.53
C ARG A 67 10.87 2.64 17.22
N GLY A 68 10.41 1.45 17.62
CA GLY A 68 9.10 1.24 18.24
C GLY A 68 7.93 1.17 17.27
N ALA A 69 8.16 1.32 15.96
CA ALA A 69 7.16 1.12 14.93
C ALA A 69 7.45 -0.17 14.13
N ASP A 70 6.46 -1.04 14.07
CA ASP A 70 6.47 -2.27 13.26
C ASP A 70 5.05 -2.52 12.73
N PRO A 71 4.60 -1.68 11.78
CA PRO A 71 3.22 -1.74 11.31
C PRO A 71 2.90 -3.05 10.61
N ALA A 72 1.68 -3.52 10.81
CA ALA A 72 1.09 -4.58 10.01
C ALA A 72 0.72 -4.05 8.62
N MET A 73 1.04 -4.81 7.60
CA MET A 73 0.82 -4.46 6.20
C MET A 73 0.07 -5.59 5.49
N GLN A 74 -0.81 -5.22 4.58
CA GLN A 74 -1.44 -6.15 3.64
C GLN A 74 -1.02 -5.84 2.22
N PHE A 75 -0.95 -6.88 1.43
CA PHE A 75 -0.61 -6.83 0.01
C PHE A 75 -1.75 -7.42 -0.82
N LEU A 76 -1.75 -7.12 -2.10
CA LEU A 76 -2.68 -7.68 -3.07
C LEU A 76 -1.86 -8.15 -4.27
N SER A 77 -2.09 -9.38 -4.75
CA SER A 77 -1.37 -9.84 -5.94
C SER A 77 -1.85 -9.11 -7.20
N GLU A 78 -0.98 -9.00 -8.21
CA GLU A 78 -1.35 -8.42 -9.50
C GLU A 78 -2.42 -9.27 -10.21
N GLU A 79 -2.44 -10.58 -9.98
CA GLU A 79 -3.47 -11.48 -10.51
C GLU A 79 -4.82 -11.20 -9.86
N ASP A 80 -4.86 -11.05 -8.52
CA ASP A 80 -6.10 -10.78 -7.81
C ASP A 80 -6.69 -9.41 -8.18
N ILE A 81 -5.86 -8.35 -8.31
CA ILE A 81 -6.39 -7.05 -8.72
C ILE A 81 -6.87 -7.08 -10.17
N GLY A 82 -6.20 -7.83 -11.06
CA GLY A 82 -6.65 -8.04 -12.43
C GLY A 82 -8.03 -8.69 -12.49
N GLU A 83 -8.25 -9.76 -11.72
CA GLU A 83 -9.53 -10.44 -11.63
C GLU A 83 -10.62 -9.55 -11.01
N ILE A 84 -10.30 -8.79 -9.96
CA ILE A 84 -11.24 -7.84 -9.35
C ILE A 84 -11.67 -6.77 -10.36
N LEU A 85 -10.73 -6.19 -11.11
CA LEU A 85 -11.03 -5.20 -12.15
C LEU A 85 -11.92 -5.80 -13.26
N TYR A 86 -11.60 -7.00 -13.74
CA TYR A 86 -12.39 -7.69 -14.74
C TYR A 86 -13.83 -7.91 -14.27
N ARG A 87 -14.01 -8.39 -13.04
CA ARG A 87 -15.34 -8.60 -12.44
C ARG A 87 -16.10 -7.29 -12.23
N ALA A 88 -15.42 -6.23 -11.80
CA ALA A 88 -16.02 -4.91 -11.61
C ALA A 88 -16.65 -4.38 -12.92
N VAL A 89 -16.00 -4.63 -14.07
CA VAL A 89 -16.51 -4.22 -15.38
C VAL A 89 -17.67 -5.11 -15.85
N LYS A 90 -17.66 -6.41 -15.48
CA LYS A 90 -18.66 -7.39 -15.96
C LYS A 90 -19.89 -7.51 -15.06
N SER A 91 -19.82 -7.04 -13.83
CA SER A 91 -20.91 -7.15 -12.86
C SER A 91 -21.72 -5.83 -12.78
N GLU A 92 -22.90 -5.93 -12.20
CA GLU A 92 -23.73 -4.75 -11.86
C GLU A 92 -23.49 -4.24 -10.44
N VAL A 93 -22.41 -4.69 -9.79
CA VAL A 93 -22.08 -4.33 -8.43
C VAL A 93 -21.71 -2.85 -8.35
N ARG A 94 -22.18 -2.18 -7.30
CA ARG A 94 -21.92 -0.76 -7.02
C ARG A 94 -21.33 -0.58 -5.63
N GLY A 95 -20.56 0.48 -5.46
CA GLY A 95 -20.08 0.90 -4.14
C GLY A 95 -18.59 0.85 -3.95
N VAL A 96 -18.18 0.86 -2.68
CA VAL A 96 -16.77 0.96 -2.27
C VAL A 96 -16.31 -0.37 -1.70
N PHE A 97 -15.16 -0.87 -2.20
CA PHE A 97 -14.58 -2.15 -1.82
C PHE A 97 -13.09 -2.00 -1.52
N ASN A 98 -12.69 -2.43 -0.33
CA ASN A 98 -11.29 -2.54 0.00
C ASN A 98 -10.74 -3.86 -0.56
N CYS A 99 -9.63 -3.77 -1.30
CA CYS A 99 -9.02 -4.90 -1.99
C CYS A 99 -7.64 -5.17 -1.38
N ALA A 100 -7.53 -6.25 -0.62
CA ALA A 100 -6.29 -6.71 0.00
C ALA A 100 -6.32 -8.23 0.13
N GLY A 101 -5.16 -8.87 0.03
CA GLY A 101 -5.00 -10.29 0.34
C GLY A 101 -5.21 -10.56 1.82
N GLU A 102 -5.54 -11.78 2.18
CA GLU A 102 -5.70 -12.19 3.58
C GLU A 102 -4.36 -12.24 4.32
N GLY A 103 -4.43 -12.18 5.64
CA GLY A 103 -3.25 -12.15 6.50
C GLY A 103 -2.57 -10.78 6.53
N VAL A 104 -1.50 -10.70 7.30
CA VAL A 104 -0.69 -9.50 7.47
C VAL A 104 0.77 -9.86 7.59
N VAL A 105 1.66 -9.01 7.09
CA VAL A 105 3.10 -9.08 7.29
C VAL A 105 3.54 -7.86 8.08
N ARG A 106 4.40 -8.03 9.08
CA ARG A 106 5.01 -6.90 9.77
C ARG A 106 6.13 -6.29 8.94
N PHE A 107 6.34 -4.99 9.07
CA PHE A 107 7.38 -4.29 8.31
C PHE A 107 8.76 -4.92 8.49
N THR A 108 9.14 -5.26 9.73
CA THR A 108 10.44 -5.90 10.00
C THR A 108 10.54 -7.30 9.40
N GLU A 109 9.45 -8.02 9.28
CA GLU A 109 9.38 -9.31 8.61
C GLU A 109 9.51 -9.15 7.08
N LEU A 110 8.81 -8.19 6.48
CA LEU A 110 8.97 -7.84 5.07
C LEU A 110 10.43 -7.54 4.73
N VAL A 111 11.10 -6.74 5.56
CA VAL A 111 12.52 -6.40 5.38
C VAL A 111 13.40 -7.65 5.37
N ARG A 112 13.12 -8.65 6.25
CA ARG A 112 13.85 -9.92 6.27
C ARG A 112 13.55 -10.80 5.05
N ILE A 113 12.29 -10.83 4.60
CA ILE A 113 11.88 -11.52 3.37
C ILE A 113 12.67 -10.97 2.17
N LEU A 114 12.89 -9.65 2.12
CA LEU A 114 13.72 -8.99 1.09
C LEU A 114 15.22 -9.21 1.27
N GLY A 115 15.64 -10.11 2.17
CA GLY A 115 17.05 -10.44 2.43
C GLY A 115 17.83 -9.35 3.17
N LYS A 116 17.14 -8.42 3.84
CA LYS A 116 17.77 -7.29 4.53
C LYS A 116 17.62 -7.38 6.04
N SER A 117 18.48 -6.67 6.77
CA SER A 117 18.41 -6.55 8.22
C SER A 117 17.67 -5.26 8.64
N PRO A 118 16.56 -5.33 9.38
CA PRO A 118 15.88 -4.15 9.87
C PRO A 118 16.72 -3.46 10.96
N ARG A 119 16.93 -2.13 10.83
CA ARG A 119 17.70 -1.32 11.78
C ARG A 119 16.83 -0.25 12.39
N PRO A 120 16.48 -0.36 13.69
CA PRO A 120 15.66 0.62 14.36
C PRO A 120 16.44 1.93 14.58
N THR A 121 15.86 3.03 14.13
CA THR A 121 16.47 4.36 14.19
C THR A 121 15.53 5.34 14.89
N ARG A 122 16.07 6.32 15.59
CA ARG A 122 15.25 7.38 16.22
C ARG A 122 14.48 8.15 15.13
N ALA A 123 13.20 8.39 15.37
CA ALA A 123 12.31 9.03 14.38
C ALA A 123 12.91 10.34 13.83
N TRP A 124 13.31 11.26 14.71
CA TRP A 124 13.86 12.56 14.29
C TRP A 124 15.07 12.42 13.35
N ALA A 125 15.98 11.49 13.65
CA ALA A 125 17.18 11.27 12.84
C ALA A 125 16.82 10.72 11.46
N LEU A 126 15.87 9.77 11.40
CA LEU A 126 15.42 9.18 10.13
C LEU A 126 14.68 10.22 9.27
N TYR A 127 13.81 11.04 9.86
CA TYR A 127 13.12 12.10 9.12
C TYR A 127 14.09 13.18 8.63
N ALA A 128 15.04 13.64 9.48
CA ALA A 128 16.01 14.65 9.10
C ALA A 128 16.96 14.15 7.99
N SER A 129 17.50 12.94 8.13
CA SER A 129 18.37 12.37 7.09
C SER A 129 17.64 12.15 5.75
N THR A 130 16.40 11.65 5.79
CA THR A 130 15.62 11.48 4.56
C THR A 130 15.26 12.83 3.93
N ALA A 131 14.94 13.85 4.73
CA ALA A 131 14.68 15.20 4.22
C ALA A 131 15.93 15.83 3.58
N LEU A 132 17.09 15.65 4.19
CA LEU A 132 18.36 16.12 3.64
C LEU A 132 18.70 15.42 2.33
N LEU A 133 18.59 14.07 2.29
CA LEU A 133 18.84 13.30 1.07
C LEU A 133 17.85 13.67 -0.06
N TRP A 134 16.60 13.95 0.28
CA TRP A 134 15.61 14.45 -0.68
C TRP A 134 15.98 15.83 -1.22
N TRP A 135 16.38 16.75 -0.34
CA TRP A 135 16.83 18.08 -0.74
C TRP A 135 18.06 18.02 -1.66
N LEU A 136 19.01 17.13 -1.36
CA LEU A 136 20.18 16.86 -2.20
C LEU A 136 19.86 16.07 -3.48
N ARG A 137 18.60 15.68 -3.71
CA ARG A 137 18.14 14.83 -4.82
C ARG A 137 18.80 13.44 -4.87
N LEU A 138 19.28 12.96 -3.72
CA LEU A 138 19.87 11.62 -3.57
C LEU A 138 18.85 10.56 -3.15
N ALA A 139 17.70 10.95 -2.61
CA ALA A 139 16.59 10.05 -2.31
C ALA A 139 15.45 10.23 -3.33
N PRO A 140 14.76 9.16 -3.77
CA PRO A 140 13.67 9.24 -4.74
C PRO A 140 12.33 9.65 -4.13
N PHE A 141 12.26 9.91 -2.81
CA PHE A 141 11.03 10.20 -2.10
C PHE A 141 11.23 11.17 -0.93
N PRO A 142 10.23 12.01 -0.61
CA PRO A 142 10.29 12.96 0.51
C PRO A 142 10.16 12.23 1.85
N SER A 143 10.58 12.88 2.93
CA SER A 143 10.53 12.31 4.30
C SER A 143 9.12 11.95 4.79
N GLY A 144 8.07 12.55 4.22
CA GLY A 144 6.68 12.20 4.54
C GLY A 144 6.31 10.73 4.25
N ILE A 145 7.08 10.04 3.40
CA ILE A 145 6.87 8.61 3.14
C ILE A 145 7.09 7.75 4.39
N LEU A 146 7.91 8.23 5.33
CA LEU A 146 8.19 7.52 6.58
C LEU A 146 6.95 7.36 7.46
N ASP A 147 5.91 8.18 7.26
CA ASP A 147 4.63 8.01 7.95
C ASP A 147 3.99 6.66 7.60
N LEU A 148 4.24 6.15 6.39
CA LEU A 148 3.78 4.85 5.97
C LEU A 148 4.44 3.68 6.74
N MET A 149 5.63 3.92 7.30
CA MET A 149 6.37 2.96 8.13
C MET A 149 5.99 3.03 9.62
N ARG A 150 5.03 3.89 9.99
CA ARG A 150 4.59 4.08 11.38
C ARG A 150 3.20 3.56 11.65
N TYR A 151 2.34 3.55 10.66
CA TYR A 151 0.93 3.22 10.81
C TYR A 151 0.59 1.92 10.08
N PRO A 152 -0.34 1.11 10.61
CA PRO A 152 -0.75 -0.12 9.95
C PRO A 152 -1.49 0.17 8.63
N TRP A 153 -1.29 -0.71 7.66
CA TRP A 153 -1.92 -0.70 6.35
C TRP A 153 -2.75 -1.96 6.20
N VAL A 154 -3.81 -2.02 6.98
CA VAL A 154 -4.74 -3.14 7.04
C VAL A 154 -6.12 -2.63 6.70
N ALA A 155 -6.80 -3.31 5.81
CA ALA A 155 -8.12 -2.97 5.34
C ALA A 155 -9.12 -4.09 5.65
N ASP A 156 -10.32 -3.73 6.05
CA ASP A 156 -11.43 -4.67 6.14
C ASP A 156 -11.93 -5.02 4.73
N THR A 157 -11.79 -6.28 4.35
CA THR A 157 -12.18 -6.84 3.05
C THR A 157 -13.53 -7.55 3.07
N THR A 158 -14.28 -7.46 4.15
CA THR A 158 -15.56 -8.14 4.32
C THR A 158 -16.52 -7.85 3.15
N ARG A 159 -16.67 -6.60 2.74
CA ARG A 159 -17.54 -6.23 1.62
C ARG A 159 -17.05 -6.77 0.27
N LEU A 160 -15.75 -6.91 0.06
CA LEU A 160 -15.20 -7.55 -1.14
C LEU A 160 -15.66 -9.01 -1.22
N LYS A 161 -15.71 -9.70 -0.10
CA LYS A 161 -16.13 -11.12 -0.05
C LYS A 161 -17.64 -11.28 -0.11
N THR A 162 -18.38 -10.53 0.71
CA THR A 162 -19.82 -10.77 0.90
C THR A 162 -20.71 -10.09 -0.13
N VAL A 163 -20.32 -8.92 -0.63
CA VAL A 163 -21.12 -8.11 -1.57
C VAL A 163 -20.56 -8.20 -3.00
N PHE A 164 -19.25 -8.03 -3.16
CA PHE A 164 -18.61 -8.12 -4.47
C PHE A 164 -18.43 -9.59 -4.92
N GLY A 165 -18.42 -10.54 -3.97
CA GLY A 165 -18.34 -11.97 -4.26
C GLY A 165 -16.94 -12.45 -4.68
N TYR A 166 -15.88 -11.78 -4.22
CA TYR A 166 -14.50 -12.18 -4.49
C TYR A 166 -13.67 -12.33 -3.24
N THR A 167 -13.02 -13.47 -3.11
CA THR A 167 -11.99 -13.72 -2.09
C THR A 167 -10.65 -13.79 -2.79
N PRO A 168 -9.67 -12.94 -2.45
CA PRO A 168 -8.32 -12.98 -3.01
C PRO A 168 -7.70 -14.38 -2.83
N ARG A 169 -7.05 -14.87 -3.88
CA ARG A 169 -6.43 -16.20 -3.91
C ARG A 169 -5.08 -16.24 -3.19
N HIS A 170 -4.40 -15.09 -3.21
CA HIS A 170 -3.08 -14.94 -2.60
C HIS A 170 -3.20 -14.25 -1.25
N THR A 171 -2.48 -14.78 -0.28
CA THR A 171 -2.42 -14.21 1.07
C THR A 171 -1.29 -13.18 1.16
N SER A 172 -1.38 -12.25 2.10
CA SER A 172 -0.32 -11.26 2.37
C SER A 172 0.87 -11.85 3.13
N ASP A 173 0.92 -13.16 3.33
CA ASP A 173 1.98 -13.84 4.05
C ASP A 173 3.25 -14.05 3.20
N ARG A 174 4.26 -14.68 3.82
CA ARG A 174 5.59 -14.90 3.28
C ARG A 174 5.64 -15.54 1.88
N LYS A 175 4.60 -16.28 1.48
CA LYS A 175 4.59 -17.03 0.20
C LYS A 175 4.18 -16.18 -0.99
N SER A 176 3.50 -15.05 -0.75
CA SER A 176 2.91 -14.22 -1.81
C SER A 176 3.68 -12.91 -2.07
N VAL A 177 4.66 -12.60 -1.25
CA VAL A 177 5.42 -11.32 -1.33
C VAL A 177 6.77 -11.50 -2.05
N VAL A 178 7.18 -12.74 -2.36
CA VAL A 178 8.47 -13.08 -3.02
C VAL A 178 8.22 -13.65 -4.39
#